data_b8aa4b41893bd7234c5a8a61850675a0
#
_entry.id   b8aa4b41893bd7234c5a8a61850675a0
#
_cell.length_a   1.000
_cell.length_b   1.000
_cell.length_c   1.000
_cell.angle_alpha   90.00
_cell.angle_beta   90.00
_cell.angle_gamma   90.00
#
_symmetry.space_group_name_H-M   'P 1'
#
loop_
_entity.id
_entity.type
_entity.pdbx_description
1 polymer ?
#
loop_
_entity_poly.entity_id
_entity_poly.type
_entity_poly.pdbx_seq_one_letter_code
_entity_poly.pdbx_strand_id
1 'polypeptide(L)'
;EFRRVLFRSAKVQFVHQLVKWSGLDQLPKGSRILDVGCGIGGSSRILAKHYGFNVTGITISPGQVKRARELTSSALNCNFQVMDALDLKFEDGTFDAVWSVEAGAHMNDKVKFADEMLRTLRPGGYLALADWNSRDLRAYPPSFIEKLVLKQLLEQWVHPNFISIKEFGKIGRAH
;
A
#
# COMPACT_ATOMS: atom_id res chain seq x y z
N GLU A 1 0.60 25.44 -12.18
CA GLU A 1 1.44 24.42 -12.83
C GLU A 1 2.66 24.02 -11.97
N PHE A 2 3.41 24.98 -11.43
CA PHE A 2 4.58 24.73 -10.58
C PHE A 2 4.28 23.83 -9.36
N ARG A 3 3.18 24.07 -8.62
CA ARG A 3 2.76 23.22 -7.49
C ARG A 3 2.42 21.78 -7.93
N ARG A 4 1.83 21.60 -9.11
CA ARG A 4 1.54 20.27 -9.66
C ARG A 4 2.82 19.50 -9.99
N VAL A 5 3.82 20.15 -10.54
CA VAL A 5 5.12 19.54 -10.88
C VAL A 5 5.86 19.12 -9.63
N LEU A 6 5.95 19.99 -8.61
CA LEU A 6 6.59 19.69 -7.32
C LEU A 6 5.91 18.51 -6.61
N PHE A 7 4.59 18.50 -6.55
CA PHE A 7 3.84 17.44 -5.90
C PHE A 7 4.00 16.10 -6.63
N ARG A 8 4.07 16.14 -7.97
CA ARG A 8 4.31 14.94 -8.79
C ARG A 8 5.70 14.38 -8.58
N SER A 9 6.73 15.24 -8.54
CA SER A 9 8.12 14.82 -8.31
C SER A 9 8.31 14.27 -6.90
N ALA A 10 7.70 14.86 -5.88
CA ALA A 10 7.74 14.37 -4.51
C ALA A 10 7.15 12.97 -4.36
N LYS A 11 6.00 12.70 -5.01
CA LYS A 11 5.40 11.35 -5.03
C LYS A 11 6.29 10.32 -5.71
N VAL A 12 6.91 10.67 -6.83
CA VAL A 12 7.85 9.79 -7.52
C VAL A 12 9.08 9.50 -6.64
N GLN A 13 9.65 10.54 -6.02
CA GLN A 13 10.78 10.37 -5.08
C GLN A 13 10.40 9.49 -3.89
N PHE A 14 9.21 9.66 -3.32
CA PHE A 14 8.72 8.83 -2.23
C PHE A 14 8.72 7.34 -2.61
N VAL A 15 8.18 6.98 -3.79
CA VAL A 15 8.20 5.60 -4.27
C VAL A 15 9.63 5.07 -4.39
N HIS A 16 10.57 5.84 -4.96
CA HIS A 16 11.96 5.43 -5.07
C HIS A 16 12.64 5.25 -3.70
N GLN A 17 12.36 6.14 -2.74
CA GLN A 17 12.88 6.02 -1.38
C GLN A 17 12.33 4.79 -0.68
N LEU A 18 11.03 4.51 -0.81
CA LEU A 18 10.40 3.34 -0.20
C LEU A 18 10.94 2.03 -0.82
N VAL A 19 11.17 1.98 -2.14
CA VAL A 19 11.80 0.83 -2.81
C VAL A 19 13.19 0.56 -2.24
N LYS A 20 14.02 1.59 -2.09
CA LYS A 20 15.36 1.44 -1.48
C LYS A 20 15.31 1.03 -0.02
N TRP A 21 14.45 1.68 0.75
CA TRP A 21 14.31 1.41 2.18
C TRP A 21 13.84 -0.03 2.44
N SER A 22 12.93 -0.55 1.63
CA SER A 22 12.39 -1.91 1.76
C SER A 22 13.28 -3.00 1.14
N GLY A 23 14.35 -2.64 0.41
CA GLY A 23 15.21 -3.59 -0.28
C GLY A 23 14.64 -4.15 -1.58
N LEU A 24 13.51 -3.62 -2.07
CA LEU A 24 12.91 -4.08 -3.32
C LEU A 24 13.82 -3.86 -4.54
N ASP A 25 14.72 -2.89 -4.48
CA ASP A 25 15.72 -2.64 -5.54
C ASP A 25 16.72 -3.79 -5.73
N GLN A 26 16.79 -4.73 -4.78
CA GLN A 26 17.61 -5.95 -4.89
C GLN A 26 16.90 -7.08 -5.67
N LEU A 27 15.60 -6.93 -5.91
CA LEU A 27 14.85 -7.94 -6.68
C LEU A 27 15.22 -7.89 -8.17
N PRO A 28 15.32 -9.05 -8.83
CA PRO A 28 15.59 -9.09 -10.26
C PRO A 28 14.43 -8.49 -11.08
N LYS A 29 14.75 -7.98 -12.28
CA LYS A 29 13.72 -7.58 -13.23
C LYS A 29 12.79 -8.76 -13.53
N GLY A 30 11.50 -8.48 -13.71
CA GLY A 30 10.49 -9.52 -13.91
C GLY A 30 9.90 -10.06 -12.61
N SER A 31 10.41 -9.67 -11.43
CA SER A 31 9.80 -10.04 -10.15
C SER A 31 8.33 -9.64 -10.10
N ARG A 32 7.51 -10.51 -9.51
CA ARG A 32 6.06 -10.32 -9.38
C ARG A 32 5.74 -9.51 -8.14
N ILE A 33 5.14 -8.34 -8.34
CA ILE A 33 4.78 -7.43 -7.26
C ILE A 33 3.27 -7.30 -7.20
N LEU A 34 2.69 -7.46 -6.01
CA LEU A 34 1.30 -7.12 -5.73
C LEU A 34 1.24 -5.70 -5.14
N ASP A 35 0.54 -4.78 -5.82
CA ASP A 35 0.27 -3.41 -5.33
C ASP A 35 -1.15 -3.36 -4.75
N VAL A 36 -1.24 -3.47 -3.40
CA VAL A 36 -2.52 -3.54 -2.68
C VAL A 36 -3.03 -2.15 -2.39
N GLY A 37 -4.22 -1.83 -2.89
CA GLY A 37 -4.78 -0.49 -2.84
C GLY A 37 -4.12 0.44 -3.87
N CYS A 38 -3.85 -0.06 -5.07
CA CYS A 38 -3.09 0.63 -6.13
C CYS A 38 -3.69 1.96 -6.61
N GLY A 39 -4.93 2.26 -6.25
CA GLY A 39 -5.63 3.44 -6.76
C GLY A 39 -5.67 3.46 -8.28
N ILE A 40 -5.24 4.56 -8.90
CA ILE A 40 -5.12 4.70 -10.35
C ILE A 40 -3.76 4.23 -10.90
N GLY A 41 -3.03 3.40 -10.17
CA GLY A 41 -1.81 2.73 -10.61
C GLY A 41 -0.56 3.61 -10.68
N GLY A 42 -0.47 4.65 -9.87
CA GLY A 42 0.69 5.57 -9.85
C GLY A 42 1.99 4.86 -9.48
N SER A 43 2.02 4.21 -8.32
CA SER A 43 3.14 3.40 -7.82
C SER A 43 3.44 2.23 -8.75
N SER A 44 2.39 1.51 -9.17
CA SER A 44 2.52 0.34 -10.06
C SER A 44 3.30 0.68 -11.34
N ARG A 45 2.98 1.82 -12.00
CA ARG A 45 3.70 2.26 -13.21
C ARG A 45 5.14 2.63 -12.94
N ILE A 46 5.46 3.21 -11.78
CA ILE A 46 6.85 3.54 -11.39
C ILE A 46 7.63 2.26 -11.17
N LEU A 47 7.08 1.29 -10.43
CA LEU A 47 7.69 0.00 -10.17
C LEU A 47 7.97 -0.77 -11.46
N ALA A 48 7.00 -0.84 -12.37
CA ALA A 48 7.19 -1.50 -13.66
C ALA A 48 8.20 -0.78 -14.56
N LYS A 49 8.12 0.55 -14.66
CA LYS A 49 8.94 1.34 -15.59
C LYS A 49 10.40 1.42 -15.16
N HIS A 50 10.65 1.69 -13.87
CA HIS A 50 12.01 2.00 -13.40
C HIS A 50 12.76 0.78 -12.87
N TYR A 51 12.03 -0.24 -12.39
CA TYR A 51 12.62 -1.46 -11.82
C TYR A 51 12.38 -2.70 -12.67
N GLY A 52 11.52 -2.60 -13.70
CA GLY A 52 11.23 -3.70 -14.62
C GLY A 52 10.40 -4.82 -13.99
N PHE A 53 9.62 -4.51 -12.95
CA PHE A 53 8.79 -5.51 -12.28
C PHE A 53 7.50 -5.81 -13.05
N ASN A 54 6.96 -7.00 -12.84
CA ASN A 54 5.62 -7.40 -13.26
C ASN A 54 4.64 -7.06 -12.13
N VAL A 55 3.84 -6.02 -12.30
CA VAL A 55 3.00 -5.47 -11.23
C VAL A 55 1.54 -5.84 -11.44
N THR A 56 0.94 -6.47 -10.45
CA THR A 56 -0.50 -6.65 -10.34
C THR A 56 -1.04 -5.66 -9.31
N GLY A 57 -1.77 -4.66 -9.76
CA GLY A 57 -2.43 -3.68 -8.89
C GLY A 57 -3.87 -4.08 -8.60
N ILE A 58 -4.27 -4.02 -7.35
CA ILE A 58 -5.65 -4.25 -6.94
C ILE A 58 -6.25 -3.06 -6.22
N THR A 59 -7.52 -2.83 -6.42
CA THR A 59 -8.35 -1.87 -5.69
C THR A 59 -9.81 -2.31 -5.72
N ILE A 60 -10.58 -1.98 -4.70
CA ILE A 60 -12.01 -2.28 -4.64
C ILE A 60 -12.85 -1.43 -5.62
N SER A 61 -12.28 -0.35 -6.17
CA SER A 61 -12.98 0.61 -7.03
C SER A 61 -12.87 0.26 -8.52
N PRO A 62 -13.96 -0.15 -9.20
CA PRO A 62 -13.95 -0.38 -10.65
C PRO A 62 -13.55 0.86 -11.45
N GLY A 63 -13.94 2.06 -10.98
CA GLY A 63 -13.58 3.34 -11.61
C GLY A 63 -12.08 3.59 -11.58
N GLN A 64 -11.41 3.26 -10.46
CA GLN A 64 -9.96 3.37 -10.35
C GLN A 64 -9.24 2.37 -11.27
N VAL A 65 -9.72 1.12 -11.35
CA VAL A 65 -9.16 0.11 -12.28
C VAL A 65 -9.27 0.58 -13.73
N LYS A 66 -10.45 1.07 -14.14
CA LYS A 66 -10.64 1.64 -15.48
C LYS A 66 -9.62 2.75 -15.74
N ARG A 67 -9.51 3.70 -14.81
CA ARG A 67 -8.59 4.83 -14.95
C ARG A 67 -7.11 4.40 -14.94
N ALA A 68 -6.74 3.43 -14.13
CA ALA A 68 -5.40 2.88 -14.10
C ALA A 68 -4.99 2.29 -15.47
N ARG A 69 -5.89 1.51 -16.07
CA ARG A 69 -5.69 0.93 -17.42
C ARG A 69 -5.53 2.00 -18.50
N GLU A 70 -6.39 3.03 -18.49
CA GLU A 70 -6.30 4.15 -19.44
C GLU A 70 -4.98 4.92 -19.34
N LEU A 71 -4.42 5.06 -18.13
CA LEU A 71 -3.18 5.80 -17.87
C LEU A 71 -1.92 4.96 -18.09
N THR A 72 -2.05 3.66 -18.35
CA THR A 72 -0.91 2.73 -18.41
C THR A 72 -0.66 2.31 -19.85
N SER A 73 0.57 2.55 -20.32
CA SER A 73 1.02 2.07 -21.64
C SER A 73 1.05 0.55 -21.66
N SER A 74 0.64 -0.04 -22.79
CA SER A 74 0.73 -1.48 -23.04
C SER A 74 2.17 -2.04 -23.01
N ALA A 75 3.17 -1.17 -23.11
CA ALA A 75 4.58 -1.53 -22.96
C ALA A 75 5.01 -1.78 -21.51
N LEU A 76 4.19 -1.44 -20.52
CA LEU A 76 4.46 -1.67 -19.10
C LEU A 76 3.78 -2.95 -18.62
N ASN A 77 4.54 -3.78 -17.91
CA ASN A 77 4.02 -4.99 -17.27
C ASN A 77 3.19 -4.67 -16.03
N CYS A 78 2.04 -4.02 -16.24
CA CYS A 78 1.07 -3.70 -15.20
C CYS A 78 -0.29 -4.29 -15.56
N ASN A 79 -0.85 -5.05 -14.62
CA ASN A 79 -2.24 -5.52 -14.69
C ASN A 79 -3.03 -4.95 -13.51
N PHE A 80 -4.30 -4.56 -13.74
CA PHE A 80 -5.15 -3.98 -12.70
C PHE A 80 -6.46 -4.76 -12.58
N GLN A 81 -6.84 -5.08 -11.34
CA GLN A 81 -8.02 -5.88 -11.04
C GLN A 81 -8.86 -5.23 -9.93
N VAL A 82 -10.18 -5.40 -10.03
CA VAL A 82 -11.09 -5.09 -8.93
C VAL A 82 -11.03 -6.24 -7.95
N MET A 83 -10.59 -5.96 -6.72
CA MET A 83 -10.44 -6.99 -5.69
C MET A 83 -10.47 -6.36 -4.31
N ASP A 84 -11.06 -7.06 -3.34
CA ASP A 84 -11.01 -6.69 -1.93
C ASP A 84 -9.65 -7.10 -1.34
N ALA A 85 -8.97 -6.16 -0.69
CA ALA A 85 -7.71 -6.41 -0.02
C ALA A 85 -7.84 -7.32 1.22
N LEU A 86 -9.07 -7.49 1.73
CA LEU A 86 -9.38 -8.40 2.83
C LEU A 86 -9.74 -9.82 2.36
N ASP A 87 -9.76 -10.07 1.04
CA ASP A 87 -10.14 -11.37 0.46
C ASP A 87 -9.44 -11.56 -0.89
N LEU A 88 -8.11 -11.72 -0.85
CA LEU A 88 -7.27 -11.83 -2.04
C LEU A 88 -7.48 -13.20 -2.74
N LYS A 89 -7.82 -13.16 -4.02
CA LYS A 89 -8.06 -14.36 -4.84
C LYS A 89 -6.77 -14.84 -5.53
N PHE A 90 -5.65 -14.76 -4.84
CA PHE A 90 -4.36 -15.29 -5.26
C PHE A 90 -3.97 -16.48 -4.38
N GLU A 91 -3.23 -17.40 -4.94
CA GLU A 91 -2.63 -18.51 -4.20
C GLU A 91 -1.54 -18.02 -3.23
N ASP A 92 -1.26 -18.81 -2.20
CA ASP A 92 -0.21 -18.54 -1.23
C ASP A 92 1.14 -18.45 -1.94
N GLY A 93 1.99 -17.54 -1.49
CA GLY A 93 3.34 -17.40 -2.02
C GLY A 93 3.43 -16.96 -3.49
N THR A 94 2.36 -16.37 -4.05
CA THR A 94 2.33 -15.97 -5.47
C THR A 94 3.32 -14.87 -5.81
N PHE A 95 3.58 -13.91 -4.91
CA PHE A 95 4.35 -12.70 -5.20
C PHE A 95 5.74 -12.69 -4.55
N ASP A 96 6.71 -12.12 -5.25
CA ASP A 96 8.07 -11.90 -4.74
C ASP A 96 8.11 -10.74 -3.76
N ALA A 97 7.22 -9.74 -3.96
CA ALA A 97 6.98 -8.68 -2.99
C ALA A 97 5.53 -8.23 -3.00
N VAL A 98 5.10 -7.71 -1.84
CA VAL A 98 3.82 -7.00 -1.67
C VAL A 98 4.12 -5.56 -1.32
N TRP A 99 3.47 -4.66 -2.03
CA TRP A 99 3.57 -3.21 -1.91
C TRP A 99 2.21 -2.65 -1.50
N SER A 100 2.18 -1.74 -0.55
CA SER A 100 0.96 -1.01 -0.21
C SER A 100 1.30 0.38 0.32
N VAL A 101 0.68 1.41 -0.25
CA VAL A 101 0.89 2.81 0.14
C VAL A 101 -0.46 3.47 0.37
N GLU A 102 -0.67 3.97 1.59
CA GLU A 102 -1.87 4.70 2.03
C GLU A 102 -3.18 3.93 1.79
N ALA A 103 -3.16 2.61 1.93
CA ALA A 103 -4.34 1.76 1.78
C ALA A 103 -4.84 1.18 3.10
N GLY A 104 -3.95 0.77 3.99
CA GLY A 104 -4.30 0.12 5.25
C GLY A 104 -5.07 1.04 6.21
N ALA A 105 -4.89 2.37 6.09
CA ALA A 105 -5.69 3.32 6.86
C ALA A 105 -7.20 3.14 6.64
N HIS A 106 -7.62 2.74 5.44
CA HIS A 106 -9.02 2.52 5.07
C HIS A 106 -9.56 1.13 5.45
N MET A 107 -8.71 0.20 5.88
CA MET A 107 -9.12 -1.17 6.20
C MET A 107 -9.76 -1.24 7.59
N ASN A 108 -10.96 -1.81 7.67
CA ASN A 108 -11.66 -2.02 8.95
C ASN A 108 -10.98 -3.12 9.77
N ASP A 109 -10.54 -4.18 9.12
CA ASP A 109 -9.81 -5.31 9.71
C ASP A 109 -8.34 -5.29 9.27
N LYS A 110 -7.49 -4.69 10.10
CA LYS A 110 -6.07 -4.55 9.81
C LYS A 110 -5.29 -5.86 10.00
N VAL A 111 -5.82 -6.78 10.80
CA VAL A 111 -5.22 -8.11 10.98
C VAL A 111 -5.42 -8.90 9.70
N LYS A 112 -6.67 -9.02 9.25
CA LYS A 112 -6.99 -9.72 8.01
C LYS A 112 -6.27 -9.12 6.79
N PHE A 113 -6.15 -7.78 6.74
CA PHE A 113 -5.39 -7.09 5.69
C PHE A 113 -3.92 -7.52 5.66
N ALA A 114 -3.28 -7.58 6.83
CA ALA A 114 -1.89 -8.00 6.93
C ALA A 114 -1.73 -9.51 6.61
N ASP A 115 -2.65 -10.35 7.11
CA ASP A 115 -2.63 -11.80 6.88
C ASP A 115 -2.74 -12.12 5.38
N GLU A 116 -3.65 -11.47 4.65
CA GLU A 116 -3.79 -11.65 3.21
C GLU A 116 -2.54 -11.22 2.43
N MET A 117 -1.94 -10.10 2.79
CA MET A 117 -0.67 -9.67 2.19
C MET A 117 0.46 -10.66 2.46
N LEU A 118 0.59 -11.15 3.70
CA LEU A 118 1.63 -12.11 4.09
C LEU A 118 1.39 -13.47 3.45
N ARG A 119 0.14 -13.93 3.37
CA ARG A 119 -0.22 -15.20 2.74
C ARG A 119 0.19 -15.24 1.26
N THR A 120 -0.09 -14.15 0.55
CA THR A 120 0.23 -14.06 -0.89
C THR A 120 1.70 -13.82 -1.18
N LEU A 121 2.49 -13.43 -0.18
CA LEU A 121 3.92 -13.24 -0.26
C LEU A 121 4.66 -14.58 -0.14
N ARG A 122 5.61 -14.85 -1.05
CA ARG A 122 6.44 -16.04 -0.95
C ARG A 122 7.34 -16.02 0.27
N PRO A 123 7.75 -17.16 0.81
CA PRO A 123 8.76 -17.22 1.87
C PRO A 123 10.05 -16.47 1.45
N GLY A 124 10.54 -15.59 2.34
CA GLY A 124 11.69 -14.74 2.06
C GLY A 124 11.42 -13.58 1.09
N GLY A 125 10.16 -13.31 0.74
CA GLY A 125 9.77 -12.14 -0.05
C GLY A 125 9.76 -10.85 0.77
N TYR A 126 9.49 -9.73 0.10
CA TYR A 126 9.54 -8.39 0.69
C TYR A 126 8.14 -7.80 0.87
N LEU A 127 7.84 -7.26 2.05
CA LEU A 127 6.66 -6.46 2.30
C LEU A 127 7.07 -4.98 2.46
N ALA A 128 6.61 -4.12 1.55
CA ALA A 128 6.77 -2.67 1.65
C ALA A 128 5.43 -2.01 1.94
N LEU A 129 5.26 -1.55 3.16
CA LEU A 129 4.05 -0.88 3.62
C LEU A 129 4.36 0.53 4.10
N ALA A 130 3.66 1.52 3.57
CA ALA A 130 3.68 2.89 4.07
C ALA A 130 2.26 3.38 4.30
N ASP A 131 1.94 3.73 5.54
CA ASP A 131 0.58 4.09 5.92
C ASP A 131 0.51 5.09 7.06
N TRP A 132 -0.67 5.65 7.26
CA TRP A 132 -0.99 6.52 8.37
C TRP A 132 -1.13 5.72 9.66
N ASN A 133 -0.36 6.09 10.68
CA ASN A 133 -0.36 5.42 11.97
C ASN A 133 -0.60 6.43 13.10
N SER A 134 -1.22 5.97 14.18
CA SER A 134 -1.26 6.72 15.43
C SER A 134 0.04 6.52 16.20
N ARG A 135 0.31 7.44 17.15
CA ARG A 135 1.26 7.15 18.23
C ARG A 135 0.70 6.03 19.13
N ASP A 136 1.53 5.41 19.95
CA ASP A 136 1.07 4.45 20.97
C ASP A 136 0.20 5.16 22.01
N LEU A 137 -1.12 5.11 21.82
CA LEU A 137 -2.11 5.80 22.67
C LEU A 137 -2.23 5.20 24.08
N ARG A 138 -1.66 3.99 24.31
CA ARG A 138 -1.59 3.39 25.65
C ARG A 138 -0.43 3.97 26.45
N ALA A 139 0.72 4.15 25.78
CA ALA A 139 1.89 4.76 26.41
C ALA A 139 1.75 6.29 26.53
N TYR A 140 1.09 6.90 25.57
CA TYR A 140 0.90 8.36 25.49
C TYR A 140 -0.59 8.68 25.25
N PRO A 141 -1.45 8.67 26.29
CA PRO A 141 -2.87 8.92 26.15
C PRO A 141 -3.14 10.31 25.54
N PRO A 142 -4.12 10.43 24.64
CA PRO A 142 -4.45 11.71 24.03
C PRO A 142 -5.16 12.62 25.06
N SER A 143 -4.82 13.90 25.02
CA SER A 143 -5.53 14.94 25.75
C SER A 143 -6.99 15.06 25.27
N PHE A 144 -7.82 15.79 26.00
CA PHE A 144 -9.21 16.02 25.60
C PHE A 144 -9.32 16.70 24.23
N ILE A 145 -8.48 17.70 23.96
CA ILE A 145 -8.46 18.41 22.66
C ILE A 145 -8.03 17.47 21.53
N GLU A 146 -6.97 16.67 21.74
CA GLU A 146 -6.52 15.71 20.75
C GLU A 146 -7.58 14.65 20.42
N LYS A 147 -8.34 14.18 21.42
CA LYS A 147 -9.48 13.26 21.19
C LYS A 147 -10.54 13.90 20.32
N LEU A 148 -10.86 15.18 20.55
CA LEU A 148 -11.85 15.90 19.76
C LEU A 148 -11.39 16.08 18.31
N VAL A 149 -10.14 16.51 18.13
CA VAL A 149 -9.55 16.69 16.79
C VAL A 149 -9.46 15.36 16.05
N LEU A 150 -9.00 14.30 16.71
CA LEU A 150 -8.92 12.96 16.11
C LEU A 150 -10.29 12.45 15.69
N LYS A 151 -11.32 12.64 16.53
CA LYS A 151 -12.70 12.27 16.20
C LYS A 151 -13.18 12.99 14.94
N GLN A 152 -13.00 14.31 14.87
CA GLN A 152 -13.38 15.08 13.68
C GLN A 152 -12.61 14.63 12.42
N LEU A 153 -11.32 14.36 12.54
CA LEU A 153 -10.50 13.88 11.43
C LEU A 153 -11.04 12.54 10.88
N LEU A 154 -11.29 11.58 11.76
CA LEU A 154 -11.79 10.25 11.38
C LEU A 154 -13.19 10.33 10.75
N GLU A 155 -14.07 11.17 11.29
CA GLU A 155 -15.42 11.38 10.77
C GLU A 155 -15.41 12.07 9.39
N GLN A 156 -14.61 13.13 9.22
CA GLN A 156 -14.55 13.89 7.97
C GLN A 156 -13.90 13.09 6.82
N TRP A 157 -12.95 12.25 7.13
CA TRP A 157 -12.22 11.46 6.12
C TRP A 157 -12.75 10.03 5.98
N VAL A 158 -13.80 9.70 6.77
CA VAL A 158 -14.40 8.35 6.78
C VAL A 158 -13.33 7.26 7.00
N HIS A 159 -12.38 7.55 7.87
CA HIS A 159 -11.34 6.60 8.23
C HIS A 159 -11.75 5.74 9.43
N PRO A 160 -11.48 4.44 9.42
CA PRO A 160 -11.48 3.64 10.64
C PRO A 160 -10.34 4.08 11.56
N ASN A 161 -10.39 3.64 12.82
CA ASN A 161 -9.36 3.99 13.80
C ASN A 161 -7.96 3.64 13.32
N PHE A 162 -7.02 4.57 13.49
CA PHE A 162 -5.59 4.30 13.29
C PHE A 162 -5.06 3.41 14.41
N ILE A 163 -4.16 2.52 14.07
CA ILE A 163 -3.37 1.76 15.04
C ILE A 163 -1.94 2.29 15.10
N SER A 164 -1.23 2.00 16.18
CA SER A 164 0.18 2.41 16.29
C SER A 164 1.10 1.49 15.48
N ILE A 165 2.28 1.99 15.11
CA ILE A 165 3.33 1.19 14.44
C ILE A 165 3.66 -0.05 15.29
N LYS A 166 3.66 0.08 16.63
CA LYS A 166 3.92 -1.01 17.56
C LYS A 166 2.84 -2.11 17.49
N GLU A 167 1.58 -1.72 17.34
CA GLU A 167 0.47 -2.66 17.17
C GLU A 167 0.53 -3.32 15.80
N PHE A 168 0.81 -2.56 14.75
CA PHE A 168 0.98 -3.11 13.39
C PHE A 168 2.13 -4.13 13.32
N GLY A 169 3.27 -3.82 13.96
CA GLY A 169 4.42 -4.73 14.02
C GLY A 169 4.20 -6.02 14.80
N LYS A 170 3.12 -6.12 15.59
CA LYS A 170 2.75 -7.38 16.27
C LYS A 170 1.97 -8.31 15.36
N ILE A 171 1.17 -7.79 14.43
CA ILE A 171 0.38 -8.58 13.49
C ILE A 171 1.32 -9.45 12.63
N GLY A 172 2.40 -8.88 12.09
CA GLY A 172 3.37 -9.61 11.26
C GLY A 172 4.29 -10.59 11.99
N ARG A 173 4.22 -10.69 13.32
CA ARG A 173 5.03 -11.64 14.13
C ARG A 173 4.28 -12.89 14.54
N ALA A 174 3.00 -12.99 14.24
CA ALA A 174 2.19 -14.15 14.59
C ALA A 174 2.28 -15.26 13.52
N HIS A 175 3.06 -15.04 12.50
CA HIS A 175 3.37 -15.95 11.40
C HIS A 175 4.89 -16.05 11.25
#